data_1a2ffbe4e54236e655ff017d9269f13b
#
_entry.id   1a2ffbe4e54236e655ff017d9269f13b
#
_cell.length_a   1.000
_cell.length_b   1.000
_cell.length_c   1.000
_cell.angle_alpha   90.00
_cell.angle_beta   90.00
_cell.angle_gamma   90.00
#
_symmetry.space_group_name_H-M   'P 1'
#
loop_
_entity.id
_entity.type
_entity.pdbx_description
1 polymer ?
#
loop_
_entity_poly.entity_id
_entity_poly.type
_entity_poly.pdbx_seq_one_letter_code
_entity_poly.pdbx_strand_id
1 'polypeptide(L)'
;VYGWNPLKIGMVIDGKLSIEYTHTIVSPIFTHARGSTPFVARQSVADELIGMVHFSENNSPRQYFHMLVVLDANTFAPLRRSEAFVFESIGVEFCIGMLEDRDMYRFWASRFDRDPAMFEVPKKCIPLDIRIAC
;
A
#
# COMPACT_ATOMS: atom_id res chain seq x y z
N VAL A 1 -8.35 5.78 -2.26
CA VAL A 1 -7.23 6.51 -2.90
C VAL A 1 -7.45 6.54 -4.40
N TYR A 2 -7.35 7.72 -5.00
CA TYR A 2 -7.51 7.94 -6.44
C TYR A 2 -6.17 8.03 -7.18
N GLY A 3 -5.16 8.58 -6.54
CA GLY A 3 -3.81 8.70 -7.09
C GLY A 3 -2.77 8.83 -5.98
N TRP A 4 -1.49 8.63 -6.31
CA TRP A 4 -0.39 8.64 -5.34
C TRP A 4 0.59 9.80 -5.52
N ASN A 5 0.66 10.40 -6.67
CA ASN A 5 1.53 11.55 -6.90
C ASN A 5 0.84 12.63 -7.73
N PRO A 6 0.22 13.62 -7.09
CA PRO A 6 0.00 13.74 -5.63
C PRO A 6 -0.96 12.67 -5.08
N LEU A 7 -0.89 12.41 -3.78
CA LEU A 7 -1.87 11.56 -3.12
C LEU A 7 -3.23 12.25 -3.14
N LYS A 8 -4.21 11.61 -3.77
CA LYS A 8 -5.58 12.10 -3.87
C LYS A 8 -6.53 11.10 -3.26
N ILE A 9 -7.34 11.58 -2.34
CA ILE A 9 -8.38 10.78 -1.68
C ILE A 9 -9.71 11.47 -1.90
N GLY A 10 -10.69 10.72 -2.32
CA GLY A 10 -12.03 11.23 -2.60
C GLY A 10 -13.11 10.25 -2.22
N MET A 11 -14.32 10.73 -2.32
CA MET A 11 -15.55 9.96 -2.13
C MET A 11 -16.33 9.92 -3.43
N VAL A 12 -17.11 8.85 -3.62
CA VAL A 12 -18.08 8.77 -4.70
C VAL A 12 -19.45 9.11 -4.11
N ILE A 13 -20.02 10.22 -4.56
CA ILE A 13 -21.34 10.71 -4.14
C ILE A 13 -22.20 10.81 -5.40
N ASP A 14 -23.35 10.15 -5.40
CA ASP A 14 -24.28 10.13 -6.55
C ASP A 14 -23.59 9.77 -7.88
N GLY A 15 -22.69 8.79 -7.84
CA GLY A 15 -21.96 8.33 -9.01
C GLY A 15 -20.85 9.27 -9.50
N LYS A 16 -20.57 10.35 -8.80
CA LYS A 16 -19.51 11.32 -9.12
C LYS A 16 -18.39 11.25 -8.10
N LEU A 17 -17.15 11.25 -8.59
CA LEU A 17 -15.96 11.35 -7.75
C LEU A 17 -15.76 12.80 -7.30
N SER A 18 -15.68 13.01 -5.98
CA SER A 18 -15.26 14.26 -5.35
C SER A 18 -13.93 14.05 -4.67
N ILE A 19 -12.91 14.83 -5.00
CA ILE A 19 -11.59 14.77 -4.35
C ILE A 19 -11.63 15.66 -3.11
N GLU A 20 -11.51 15.06 -1.93
CA GLU A 20 -11.61 15.74 -0.64
C GLU A 20 -10.26 16.13 -0.06
N TYR A 21 -9.23 15.32 -0.34
CA TYR A 21 -7.88 15.52 0.18
C TYR A 21 -6.84 15.40 -0.92
N THR A 22 -5.85 16.29 -0.88
CA THR A 22 -4.69 16.24 -1.78
C THR A 22 -3.42 16.52 -0.97
N HIS A 23 -2.48 15.59 -1.01
CA HIS A 23 -1.17 15.72 -0.36
C HIS A 23 -0.06 15.56 -1.39
N THR A 24 0.85 16.52 -1.43
CA THR A 24 2.05 16.40 -2.26
C THR A 24 3.02 15.43 -1.59
N ILE A 25 3.49 14.43 -2.32
CA ILE A 25 4.52 13.50 -1.85
C ILE A 25 5.80 13.76 -2.64
N VAL A 26 6.87 14.08 -1.93
CA VAL A 26 8.16 14.41 -2.55
C VAL A 26 8.95 13.15 -2.96
N SER A 27 8.67 12.01 -2.35
CA SER A 27 9.40 10.76 -2.61
C SER A 27 9.12 10.20 -4.01
N PRO A 28 10.15 10.03 -4.85
CA PRO A 28 9.99 9.58 -6.25
C PRO A 28 9.35 8.20 -6.41
N ILE A 29 9.46 7.33 -5.41
CA ILE A 29 8.89 5.98 -5.46
C ILE A 29 7.37 5.98 -5.67
N PHE A 30 6.68 7.04 -5.22
CA PHE A 30 5.24 7.17 -5.40
C PHE A 30 4.81 7.60 -6.81
N THR A 31 5.73 8.01 -7.68
CA THR A 31 5.40 8.39 -9.05
C THR A 31 4.77 7.25 -9.84
N HIS A 32 5.18 6.02 -9.55
CA HIS A 32 4.69 4.81 -10.22
C HIS A 32 3.80 3.95 -9.32
N ALA A 33 3.54 4.40 -8.07
CA ALA A 33 2.70 3.65 -7.14
C ALA A 33 1.26 3.53 -7.65
N ARG A 34 0.68 2.36 -7.42
CA ARG A 34 -0.71 2.04 -7.69
C ARG A 34 -1.35 1.47 -6.42
N GLY A 35 -2.66 1.59 -6.33
CA GLY A 35 -3.41 0.93 -5.27
C GLY A 35 -3.29 -0.58 -5.36
N SER A 36 -3.33 -1.24 -4.21
CA SER A 36 -3.34 -2.68 -4.10
C SER A 36 -4.43 -3.12 -3.13
N THR A 37 -4.22 -2.92 -1.83
CA THR A 37 -5.23 -3.29 -0.83
C THR A 37 -6.10 -2.08 -0.42
N PRO A 38 -7.31 -2.32 0.12
CA PRO A 38 -7.97 -1.32 0.95
C PRO A 38 -7.06 -0.91 2.12
N PHE A 39 -7.21 0.33 2.57
CA PHE A 39 -6.61 0.78 3.83
C PHE A 39 -7.50 0.37 4.99
N VAL A 40 -6.89 -0.18 6.03
CA VAL A 40 -7.57 -0.62 7.26
C VAL A 40 -7.01 0.13 8.46
N ALA A 41 -7.85 0.28 9.50
CA ALA A 41 -7.39 0.85 10.77
C ALA A 41 -6.31 -0.06 11.38
N ARG A 42 -5.25 0.55 11.89
CA ARG A 42 -4.20 -0.18 12.60
C ARG A 42 -4.71 -0.65 13.96
N GLN A 43 -4.36 -1.87 14.33
CA GLN A 43 -4.79 -2.44 15.61
C GLN A 43 -3.96 -1.94 16.80
N SER A 44 -2.71 -1.62 16.57
CA SER A 44 -1.74 -1.28 17.62
C SER A 44 -1.49 0.22 17.80
N VAL A 45 -1.98 1.05 16.89
CA VAL A 45 -1.75 2.51 16.90
C VAL A 45 -3.04 3.21 16.53
N ALA A 46 -3.59 3.99 17.47
CA ALA A 46 -4.77 4.80 17.22
C ALA A 46 -4.51 5.84 16.11
N ASP A 47 -5.58 6.22 15.41
CA ASP A 47 -5.58 7.27 14.38
C ASP A 47 -4.62 7.02 13.20
N GLU A 48 -4.31 5.75 12.92
CA GLU A 48 -3.55 5.36 11.75
C GLU A 48 -4.29 4.34 10.88
N LEU A 49 -4.14 4.51 9.57
CA LEU A 49 -4.55 3.55 8.56
C LEU A 49 -3.32 2.92 7.93
N ILE A 50 -3.41 1.63 7.62
CA ILE A 50 -2.36 0.92 6.90
C ILE A 50 -2.93 0.25 5.66
N GLY A 51 -2.17 0.28 4.58
CA GLY A 51 -2.49 -0.41 3.34
C GLY A 51 -1.24 -0.72 2.55
N MET A 52 -1.40 -1.53 1.54
CA MET A 52 -0.34 -1.86 0.61
C MET A 52 -0.53 -1.13 -0.71
N VAL A 53 0.56 -0.64 -1.25
CA VAL A 53 0.68 -0.18 -2.63
C VAL A 53 1.64 -1.08 -3.38
N HIS A 54 1.53 -1.10 -4.70
CA HIS A 54 2.49 -1.75 -5.56
C HIS A 54 3.00 -0.79 -6.64
N PHE A 55 4.13 -1.10 -7.18
CA PHE A 55 4.64 -0.52 -8.42
C PHE A 55 5.25 -1.63 -9.27
N SER A 56 5.28 -1.42 -10.56
CA SER A 56 5.85 -2.38 -11.50
C SER A 56 6.95 -1.73 -12.31
N GLU A 57 8.01 -2.47 -12.53
CA GLU A 57 8.99 -2.16 -13.55
C GLU A 57 8.58 -2.80 -14.86
N ASN A 58 8.60 -2.01 -15.94
CA ASN A 58 8.21 -2.47 -17.28
C ASN A 58 9.32 -3.25 -17.97
N ASN A 59 10.03 -4.07 -17.21
CA ASN A 59 10.96 -5.03 -17.76
C ASN A 59 10.20 -6.23 -18.35
N SER A 60 10.86 -6.99 -19.20
CA SER A 60 10.31 -8.25 -19.69
C SER A 60 11.09 -9.40 -19.03
N PRO A 61 10.49 -10.20 -18.16
CA PRO A 61 9.10 -10.15 -17.68
C PRO A 61 8.82 -8.98 -16.71
N ARG A 62 7.54 -8.57 -16.62
CA ARG A 62 7.10 -7.55 -15.67
C ARG A 62 7.38 -7.96 -14.24
N GLN A 63 7.90 -7.04 -13.45
CA GLN A 63 8.24 -7.26 -12.04
C GLN A 63 7.38 -6.36 -11.17
N TYR A 64 6.79 -6.93 -10.11
CA TYR A 64 5.99 -6.22 -9.12
C TYR A 64 6.72 -6.12 -7.79
N PHE A 65 6.62 -4.97 -7.18
CA PHE A 65 7.15 -4.69 -5.85
C PHE A 65 6.03 -4.14 -4.98
N HIS A 66 6.05 -4.48 -3.71
CA HIS A 66 5.05 -4.08 -2.73
C HIS A 66 5.67 -3.16 -1.68
N MET A 67 4.85 -2.30 -1.11
CA MET A 67 5.26 -1.40 -0.05
C MET A 67 4.06 -1.13 0.87
N LEU A 68 4.25 -1.27 2.17
CA LEU A 68 3.26 -0.83 3.15
C LEU A 68 3.33 0.69 3.31
N VAL A 69 2.18 1.31 3.40
CA VAL A 69 2.04 2.76 3.62
C VAL A 69 1.10 2.99 4.79
N VAL A 70 1.48 3.92 5.65
CA VAL A 70 0.68 4.38 6.79
C VAL A 70 0.21 5.79 6.53
N LEU A 71 -1.09 6.02 6.72
CA LEU A 71 -1.74 7.31 6.64
C LEU A 71 -2.30 7.69 8.01
N ASP A 72 -2.38 8.98 8.27
CA ASP A 72 -3.19 9.53 9.36
C ASP A 72 -4.68 9.28 9.07
N ALA A 73 -5.43 8.76 10.04
CA ALA A 73 -6.83 8.38 9.82
C ALA A 73 -7.80 9.57 9.69
N ASN A 74 -7.40 10.75 10.16
CA ASN A 74 -8.26 11.94 10.16
C ASN A 74 -7.99 12.84 8.95
N THR A 75 -6.72 13.01 8.60
CA THR A 75 -6.27 13.92 7.54
C THR A 75 -5.87 13.19 6.27
N PHE A 76 -5.70 11.87 6.34
CA PHE A 76 -5.16 11.02 5.28
C PHE A 76 -3.76 11.43 4.82
N ALA A 77 -3.06 12.23 5.62
CA ALA A 77 -1.68 12.57 5.34
C ALA A 77 -0.78 11.32 5.37
N PRO A 78 0.11 11.13 4.39
CA PRO A 78 1.04 10.01 4.41
C PRO A 78 2.09 10.24 5.51
N LEU A 79 2.26 9.26 6.37
CA LEU A 79 3.14 9.34 7.54
C LEU A 79 4.47 8.63 7.32
N ARG A 80 4.40 7.35 6.98
CA ARG A 80 5.57 6.49 6.82
C ARG A 80 5.28 5.28 5.94
N ARG A 81 6.33 4.62 5.53
CA ARG A 81 6.27 3.44 4.69
C ARG A 81 7.32 2.40 5.10
N SER A 82 7.16 1.21 4.58
CA SER A 82 8.21 0.20 4.59
C SER A 82 9.20 0.40 3.43
N GLU A 83 10.29 -0.35 3.43
CA GLU A 83 11.03 -0.64 2.20
C GLU A 83 10.12 -1.39 1.21
N ALA A 84 10.54 -1.38 -0.05
CA ALA A 84 9.91 -2.19 -1.07
C ALA A 84 10.32 -3.66 -0.93
N PHE A 85 9.37 -4.57 -1.14
CA PHE A 85 9.62 -6.00 -1.01
C PHE A 85 8.83 -6.81 -2.05
N VAL A 86 9.19 -8.08 -2.16
CA VAL A 86 8.42 -9.11 -2.84
C VAL A 86 8.03 -10.18 -1.82
N PHE A 87 6.95 -10.92 -2.05
CA PHE A 87 6.53 -11.98 -1.11
C PHE A 87 7.41 -13.21 -1.23
N GLU A 88 7.65 -13.68 -2.41
CA GLU A 88 8.33 -14.95 -2.65
C GLU A 88 9.45 -14.79 -3.69
N SER A 89 9.15 -14.15 -4.80
CA SER A 89 10.13 -13.98 -5.88
C SER A 89 9.85 -12.75 -6.73
N ILE A 90 10.87 -12.24 -7.37
CA ILE A 90 10.72 -11.19 -8.38
C ILE A 90 9.88 -11.74 -9.53
N GLY A 91 8.76 -11.09 -9.83
CA GLY A 91 7.84 -11.51 -10.89
C GLY A 91 6.48 -10.87 -10.76
N VAL A 92 5.46 -11.55 -11.25
CA VAL A 92 4.07 -11.09 -11.18
C VAL A 92 3.44 -11.58 -9.87
N GLU A 93 3.42 -10.68 -8.88
CA GLU A 93 2.70 -10.87 -7.63
C GLU A 93 1.73 -9.70 -7.44
N PHE A 94 0.46 -9.97 -7.22
CA PHE A 94 -0.56 -8.94 -7.04
C PHE A 94 -1.33 -9.16 -5.74
N CYS A 95 -1.13 -8.26 -4.76
CA CYS A 95 -1.81 -8.32 -3.48
C CYS A 95 -3.11 -7.53 -3.52
N ILE A 96 -4.20 -8.16 -3.12
CA ILE A 96 -5.55 -7.59 -3.14
C ILE A 96 -6.15 -7.35 -1.76
N GLY A 97 -5.56 -7.91 -0.72
CA GLY A 97 -6.08 -7.78 0.63
C GLY A 97 -5.00 -7.93 1.69
N MET A 98 -5.21 -7.27 2.81
CA MET A 98 -4.37 -7.42 3.99
C MET A 98 -5.18 -7.33 5.27
N LEU A 99 -4.66 -7.97 6.31
CA LEU A 99 -5.05 -7.76 7.70
C LEU A 99 -3.80 -7.53 8.55
N GLU A 100 -3.92 -6.63 9.50
CA GLU A 100 -2.95 -6.45 10.57
C GLU A 100 -3.49 -7.19 11.81
N ASP A 101 -2.72 -8.13 12.32
CA ASP A 101 -2.94 -8.77 13.62
C ASP A 101 -1.90 -8.25 14.62
N ARG A 102 -1.87 -8.75 15.85
CA ARG A 102 -0.99 -8.28 16.93
C ARG A 102 0.49 -8.26 16.50
N ASP A 103 0.98 -9.37 15.99
CA ASP A 103 2.41 -9.55 15.67
C ASP A 103 2.67 -9.88 14.19
N MET A 104 1.60 -10.05 13.42
CA MET A 104 1.65 -10.53 12.05
C MET A 104 0.90 -9.61 11.08
N TYR A 105 1.34 -9.59 9.85
CA TYR A 105 0.55 -9.19 8.71
C TYR A 105 0.10 -10.43 7.96
N ARG A 106 -1.15 -10.45 7.49
CA ARG A 106 -1.67 -11.44 6.54
C ARG A 106 -1.99 -10.75 5.24
N PHE A 107 -1.53 -11.34 4.15
CA PHE A 107 -1.73 -10.82 2.81
C PHE A 107 -2.36 -11.88 1.92
N TRP A 108 -3.34 -11.47 1.12
CA TRP A 108 -3.91 -12.29 0.06
C TRP A 108 -3.41 -11.77 -1.27
N ALA A 109 -2.70 -12.62 -1.99
CA ALA A 109 -2.07 -12.26 -3.25
C ALA A 109 -2.31 -13.32 -4.32
N SER A 110 -2.15 -12.93 -5.57
CA SER A 110 -2.11 -13.83 -6.72
C SER A 110 -0.68 -13.84 -7.28
N ARG A 111 -0.16 -15.03 -7.48
CA ARG A 111 1.12 -15.25 -8.18
C ARG A 111 0.83 -15.56 -9.64
N PHE A 112 1.51 -14.87 -10.55
CA PHE A 112 1.36 -15.05 -12.01
C PHE A 112 -0.09 -14.95 -12.50
N ASP A 113 -0.92 -14.12 -11.84
CA ASP A 113 -2.35 -13.90 -12.14
C ASP A 113 -3.22 -15.17 -12.14
N ARG A 114 -2.77 -16.26 -11.54
CA ARG A 114 -3.46 -17.56 -11.55
C ARG A 114 -3.36 -18.39 -10.29
N ASP A 115 -2.39 -18.12 -9.45
CA ASP A 115 -2.10 -18.93 -8.28
C ASP A 115 -2.34 -18.11 -7.00
N PRO A 116 -3.53 -18.25 -6.36
CA PRO A 116 -3.84 -17.53 -5.14
C PRO A 116 -3.01 -18.05 -3.97
N ALA A 117 -2.54 -17.14 -3.14
CA ALA A 117 -1.75 -17.45 -1.97
C ALA A 117 -2.13 -16.52 -0.80
N MET A 118 -1.96 -17.03 0.41
CA MET A 118 -1.97 -16.24 1.64
C MET A 118 -0.56 -16.27 2.25
N PHE A 119 -0.05 -15.11 2.56
CA PHE A 119 1.24 -14.93 3.22
C PHE A 119 1.04 -14.41 4.64
N GLU A 120 1.66 -15.06 5.60
CA GLU A 120 1.77 -14.57 6.97
C GLU A 120 3.21 -14.09 7.21
N VAL A 121 3.35 -12.82 7.54
CA VAL A 121 4.66 -12.18 7.69
C VAL A 121 4.75 -11.52 9.05
N PRO A 122 5.74 -11.87 9.88
CA PRO A 122 5.98 -11.17 11.13
C PRO A 122 6.22 -9.67 10.90
N LYS A 123 5.57 -8.81 11.70
CA LYS A 123 5.70 -7.35 11.55
C LYS A 123 7.14 -6.86 11.58
N LYS A 124 8.00 -7.51 12.37
CA LYS A 124 9.42 -7.19 12.43
C LYS A 124 10.19 -7.37 11.10
N CYS A 125 9.63 -8.16 10.18
CA CYS A 125 10.23 -8.38 8.86
C CYS A 125 9.91 -7.26 7.86
N ILE A 126 8.87 -6.44 8.17
CA ILE A 126 8.48 -5.30 7.33
C ILE A 126 8.37 -4.06 8.22
N PRO A 127 9.48 -3.47 8.64
CA PRO A 127 9.47 -2.28 9.49
C PRO A 127 8.87 -1.07 8.75
N LEU A 128 8.16 -0.22 9.51
CA LEU A 128 7.49 1.00 9.03
C LEU A 128 8.26 2.23 9.55
N ASP A 129 9.51 2.37 9.17
CA ASP A 129 10.45 3.32 9.74
C ASP A 129 10.85 4.47 8.80
N ILE A 130 10.45 4.39 7.52
CA ILE A 130 10.77 5.41 6.53
C ILE A 130 9.68 6.49 6.52
N ARG A 131 10.02 7.70 6.97
CA ARG A 131 9.11 8.84 6.90
C ARG A 131 8.85 9.26 5.47
N ILE A 132 7.59 9.60 5.18
CA ILE A 132 7.20 10.16 3.88
C ILE A 132 7.22 11.68 4.01
N ALA A 133 8.07 12.32 3.21
CA ALA A 133 8.10 13.78 3.12
C ALA A 133 6.98 14.27 2.21
N CYS A 134 6.30 15.26 2.69
CA CYS A 134 5.24 15.98 1.99
C CYS A 134 5.62 17.45 1.79
#